data_c3ab5809b5b26ef09d3b1b3d61e74755
#
_entry.id   c3ab5809b5b26ef09d3b1b3d61e74755
#
_cell.length_a   1.000
_cell.length_b   1.000
_cell.length_c   1.000
_cell.angle_alpha   90.00
_cell.angle_beta   90.00
_cell.angle_gamma   90.00
#
_symmetry.space_group_name_H-M   'P 1'
#
loop_
_entity.id
_entity.type
_entity.pdbx_description
1 polymer ?
#
loop_
_entity_poly.entity_id
_entity_poly.type
_entity_poly.pdbx_seq_one_letter_code
_entity_poly.pdbx_strand_id
1 'polypeptide(L)'
;MKKNVGILKVAIIFIILQLSSALASCQGTDPFAGLENEEILPMLKQLPRQYGGMNVPSSDGRLLFDLIMDNGYKRGLEIGTSNGYSGLWLGLAFQKNGGKLITLEIEPKRAKEAQENFKRAGLDNIIESRVNDALKEIPKLEGEFDFVFIDAWKPDYIQYLKLIKSKMKPGGVITAHNVLNAGRDMQDFLNAIKTDPDLETKIINSSYSGVSVSFVKIGK
;
A
#
# COMPACT_ATOMS: atom_id res chain seq x y z
N MET A 1 -37.55 10.65 9.10
CA MET A 1 -36.14 11.09 8.92
C MET A 1 -35.21 10.68 10.07
N LYS A 2 -35.27 9.46 10.65
CA LYS A 2 -34.42 9.05 11.79
C LYS A 2 -33.57 7.79 11.53
N LYS A 3 -33.58 7.19 10.31
CA LYS A 3 -32.88 5.92 10.01
C LYS A 3 -31.42 6.06 9.50
N ASN A 4 -31.00 7.23 9.00
CA ASN A 4 -29.69 7.37 8.38
C ASN A 4 -28.56 7.74 9.34
N VAL A 5 -28.85 8.20 10.55
CA VAL A 5 -27.81 8.59 11.55
C VAL A 5 -27.13 7.36 12.17
N GLY A 6 -27.85 6.23 12.26
CA GLY A 6 -27.30 4.99 12.82
C GLY A 6 -26.27 4.33 11.91
N ILE A 7 -26.49 4.31 10.60
CA ILE A 7 -25.59 3.67 9.63
C ILE A 7 -24.27 4.44 9.50
N LEU A 8 -24.34 5.78 9.53
CA LEU A 8 -23.12 6.62 9.47
C LEU A 8 -22.24 6.47 10.71
N LYS A 9 -22.87 6.38 11.92
CA LYS A 9 -22.11 6.13 13.16
C LYS A 9 -21.47 4.75 13.20
N VAL A 10 -22.13 3.72 12.67
CA VAL A 10 -21.60 2.36 12.58
C VAL A 10 -20.43 2.28 11.61
N ALA A 11 -20.49 2.94 10.44
CA ALA A 11 -19.38 2.96 9.48
C ALA A 11 -18.15 3.69 10.04
N ILE A 12 -18.31 4.82 10.73
CA ILE A 12 -17.21 5.57 11.38
C ILE A 12 -16.60 4.75 12.52
N ILE A 13 -17.40 4.05 13.32
CA ILE A 13 -16.94 3.19 14.41
C ILE A 13 -16.18 1.98 13.84
N PHE A 14 -16.61 1.41 12.71
CA PHE A 14 -15.90 0.30 12.04
C PHE A 14 -14.52 0.73 11.53
N ILE A 15 -14.39 1.89 10.89
CA ILE A 15 -13.11 2.45 10.42
C ILE A 15 -12.16 2.73 11.60
N ILE A 16 -12.66 3.24 12.72
CA ILE A 16 -11.85 3.50 13.92
C ILE A 16 -11.42 2.20 14.60
N LEU A 17 -12.26 1.16 14.62
CA LEU A 17 -11.90 -0.16 15.18
C LEU A 17 -10.88 -0.89 14.32
N GLN A 18 -10.96 -0.79 12.99
CA GLN A 18 -10.00 -1.43 12.07
C GLN A 18 -8.61 -0.78 12.15
N LEU A 19 -8.55 0.54 12.34
CA LEU A 19 -7.27 1.22 12.59
C LEU A 19 -6.68 0.90 13.97
N SER A 20 -7.48 0.54 14.95
CA SER A 20 -6.97 0.19 16.29
C SER A 20 -6.30 -1.19 16.32
N SER A 21 -6.72 -2.14 15.50
CA SER A 21 -6.06 -3.45 15.38
C SER A 21 -4.73 -3.36 14.61
N ALA A 22 -4.70 -2.63 13.49
CA ALA A 22 -3.46 -2.40 12.74
C ALA A 22 -2.43 -1.56 13.53
N LEU A 23 -2.88 -0.60 14.34
CA LEU A 23 -2.01 0.21 15.21
C LEU A 23 -1.46 -0.59 16.41
N ALA A 24 -2.22 -1.53 16.95
CA ALA A 24 -1.78 -2.36 18.07
C ALA A 24 -0.68 -3.35 17.66
N SER A 25 -0.64 -3.79 16.39
CA SER A 25 0.38 -4.70 15.88
C SER A 25 1.72 -4.03 15.57
N CYS A 26 1.77 -2.69 15.42
CA CYS A 26 2.98 -1.97 15.04
C CYS A 26 3.94 -1.61 16.18
N GLN A 27 3.56 -1.80 17.46
CA GLN A 27 4.42 -1.44 18.59
C GLN A 27 5.10 -2.68 19.20
N GLY A 28 6.31 -2.99 18.72
CA GLY A 28 7.22 -3.91 19.40
C GLY A 28 6.99 -5.41 19.18
N THR A 29 6.13 -5.80 18.26
CA THR A 29 5.90 -7.21 17.89
C THR A 29 6.78 -7.62 16.70
N ASP A 30 7.14 -8.89 16.63
CA ASP A 30 7.79 -9.46 15.44
C ASP A 30 6.91 -9.22 14.20
N PRO A 31 7.36 -8.45 13.19
CA PRO A 31 6.57 -8.17 11.98
C PRO A 31 6.23 -9.44 11.19
N PHE A 32 6.92 -10.54 11.45
CA PHE A 32 6.70 -11.84 10.81
C PHE A 32 5.76 -12.76 11.59
N ALA A 33 5.28 -12.34 12.77
CA ALA A 33 4.41 -13.16 13.60
C ALA A 33 3.13 -13.57 12.85
N GLY A 34 2.77 -14.86 12.91
CA GLY A 34 1.58 -15.42 12.26
C GLY A 34 1.65 -15.51 10.72
N LEU A 35 2.81 -15.23 10.11
CA LEU A 35 3.03 -15.50 8.69
C LEU A 35 3.51 -16.95 8.52
N GLU A 36 2.60 -17.80 8.06
CA GLU A 36 2.86 -19.21 7.77
C GLU A 36 2.96 -19.38 6.24
N ASN A 37 4.14 -19.11 5.67
CA ASN A 37 4.43 -19.37 4.28
C ASN A 37 5.91 -19.73 4.15
N GLU A 38 6.18 -20.98 3.82
CA GLU A 38 7.54 -21.53 3.78
C GLU A 38 8.41 -20.93 2.67
N GLU A 39 7.82 -20.43 1.59
CA GLU A 39 8.52 -19.83 0.45
C GLU A 39 8.78 -18.33 0.68
N ILE A 40 7.78 -17.58 1.11
CA ILE A 40 7.83 -16.12 1.20
C ILE A 40 8.56 -15.66 2.47
N LEU A 41 8.33 -16.30 3.61
CA LEU A 41 8.89 -15.87 4.89
C LEU A 41 10.43 -15.79 4.90
N PRO A 42 11.17 -16.76 4.36
CA PRO A 42 12.63 -16.64 4.21
C PRO A 42 13.04 -15.45 3.36
N MET A 43 12.30 -15.18 2.25
CA MET A 43 12.58 -14.05 1.36
C MET A 43 12.36 -12.71 2.08
N LEU A 44 11.25 -12.55 2.82
CA LEU A 44 10.96 -11.35 3.61
C LEU A 44 12.04 -11.07 4.69
N LYS A 45 12.67 -12.10 5.23
CA LYS A 45 13.75 -11.97 6.23
C LYS A 45 15.12 -11.68 5.61
N GLN A 46 15.37 -12.12 4.37
CA GLN A 46 16.69 -12.05 3.75
C GLN A 46 16.87 -10.85 2.79
N LEU A 47 15.84 -10.53 1.97
CA LEU A 47 15.93 -9.48 0.97
C LEU A 47 16.31 -8.10 1.53
N PRO A 48 15.82 -7.64 2.69
CA PRO A 48 16.21 -6.33 3.22
C PRO A 48 17.70 -6.19 3.48
N ARG A 49 18.38 -7.29 3.82
CA ARG A 49 19.82 -7.31 4.11
C ARG A 49 20.69 -7.18 2.86
N GLN A 50 20.14 -7.49 1.68
CA GLN A 50 20.88 -7.51 0.42
C GLN A 50 20.91 -6.14 -0.27
N TYR A 51 19.98 -5.23 0.04
CA TYR A 51 19.75 -3.98 -0.70
C TYR A 51 20.04 -2.70 0.08
N GLY A 52 20.82 -2.76 1.15
CA GLY A 52 21.39 -1.56 1.78
C GLY A 52 20.39 -0.50 2.24
N GLY A 53 19.15 -0.89 2.62
CA GLY A 53 18.16 0.04 3.16
C GLY A 53 17.23 0.68 2.13
N MET A 54 17.22 0.22 0.87
CA MET A 54 16.28 0.72 -0.15
C MET A 54 14.90 0.06 -0.08
N ASN A 55 14.77 -1.03 0.69
CA ASN A 55 13.48 -1.69 0.91
C ASN A 55 12.72 -1.01 2.05
N VAL A 56 11.40 -1.07 2.01
CA VAL A 56 10.58 -0.67 3.15
C VAL A 56 10.97 -1.45 4.40
N PRO A 57 10.98 -0.86 5.60
CA PRO A 57 11.14 -1.62 6.84
C PRO A 57 10.07 -2.73 6.97
N SER A 58 10.42 -3.84 7.61
CA SER A 58 9.48 -4.97 7.78
C SER A 58 8.21 -4.57 8.53
N SER A 59 8.31 -3.61 9.46
CA SER A 59 7.16 -3.04 10.17
C SER A 59 6.19 -2.33 9.22
N ASP A 60 6.70 -1.61 8.22
CA ASP A 60 5.87 -0.94 7.21
C ASP A 60 5.24 -1.96 6.26
N GLY A 61 6.02 -2.97 5.83
CA GLY A 61 5.51 -4.09 5.05
C GLY A 61 4.37 -4.82 5.77
N ARG A 62 4.53 -5.06 7.08
CA ARG A 62 3.50 -5.66 7.93
C ARG A 62 2.26 -4.77 8.04
N LEU A 63 2.40 -3.47 8.25
CA LEU A 63 1.28 -2.53 8.25
C LEU A 63 0.47 -2.59 6.96
N LEU A 64 1.14 -2.60 5.81
CA LEU A 64 0.48 -2.70 4.51
C LEU A 64 -0.25 -4.03 4.32
N PHE A 65 0.38 -5.14 4.74
CA PHE A 65 -0.24 -6.46 4.76
C PHE A 65 -1.51 -6.47 5.62
N ASP A 66 -1.44 -5.99 6.86
CA ASP A 66 -2.58 -5.98 7.79
C ASP A 66 -3.71 -5.08 7.26
N LEU A 67 -3.42 -3.91 6.66
CA LEU A 67 -4.42 -3.06 6.03
C LEU A 67 -5.19 -3.79 4.92
N ILE A 68 -4.52 -4.58 4.09
CA ILE A 68 -5.17 -5.37 3.04
C ILE A 68 -6.03 -6.47 3.64
N MET A 69 -5.51 -7.20 4.64
CA MET A 69 -6.21 -8.31 5.29
C MET A 69 -7.46 -7.85 6.04
N ASP A 70 -7.32 -6.83 6.89
CA ASP A 70 -8.38 -6.35 7.77
C ASP A 70 -9.58 -5.75 6.99
N ASN A 71 -9.31 -5.19 5.81
CA ASN A 71 -10.34 -4.59 4.96
C ASN A 71 -10.83 -5.53 3.84
N GLY A 72 -10.23 -6.70 3.68
CA GLY A 72 -10.61 -7.66 2.63
C GLY A 72 -10.38 -7.14 1.21
N TYR A 73 -9.37 -6.26 1.02
CA TYR A 73 -9.08 -5.67 -0.30
C TYR A 73 -8.64 -6.72 -1.31
N LYS A 74 -9.05 -6.53 -2.57
CA LYS A 74 -8.87 -7.50 -3.64
C LYS A 74 -8.21 -6.97 -4.90
N ARG A 75 -8.09 -5.65 -5.06
CA ARG A 75 -7.48 -5.06 -6.25
C ARG A 75 -6.51 -3.94 -5.85
N GLY A 76 -5.23 -4.27 -5.88
CA GLY A 76 -4.15 -3.38 -5.51
C GLY A 76 -3.41 -2.76 -6.69
N LEU A 77 -2.84 -1.59 -6.43
CA LEU A 77 -1.84 -0.94 -7.28
C LEU A 77 -0.63 -0.55 -6.42
N GLU A 78 0.55 -0.89 -6.87
CA GLU A 78 1.82 -0.43 -6.31
C GLU A 78 2.55 0.45 -7.33
N ILE A 79 3.05 1.60 -6.90
CA ILE A 79 3.84 2.52 -7.70
C ILE A 79 5.25 2.55 -7.13
N GLY A 80 6.21 1.93 -7.84
CA GLY A 80 7.58 1.69 -7.39
C GLY A 80 7.78 0.27 -6.88
N THR A 81 8.06 -0.67 -7.80
CA THR A 81 8.28 -2.09 -7.49
C THR A 81 9.66 -2.35 -6.91
N SER A 82 10.69 -1.65 -7.41
CA SER A 82 12.10 -1.94 -7.11
C SER A 82 12.43 -3.44 -7.32
N ASN A 83 13.02 -4.09 -6.32
CA ASN A 83 13.30 -5.54 -6.33
C ASN A 83 12.11 -6.42 -5.94
N GLY A 84 10.94 -5.83 -5.66
CA GLY A 84 9.70 -6.53 -5.32
C GLY A 84 9.50 -6.83 -3.85
N TYR A 85 10.31 -6.28 -2.94
CA TYR A 85 10.21 -6.59 -1.51
C TYR A 85 8.85 -6.21 -0.90
N SER A 86 8.38 -4.97 -1.11
CA SER A 86 7.03 -4.54 -0.73
C SER A 86 5.97 -5.37 -1.45
N GLY A 87 6.17 -5.65 -2.74
CA GLY A 87 5.29 -6.50 -3.53
C GLY A 87 5.09 -7.90 -2.94
N LEU A 88 6.09 -8.49 -2.26
CA LEU A 88 5.92 -9.77 -1.56
C LEU A 88 4.94 -9.66 -0.38
N TRP A 89 5.00 -8.60 0.41
CA TRP A 89 4.04 -8.34 1.48
C TRP A 89 2.62 -8.16 0.96
N LEU A 90 2.49 -7.29 -0.05
CA LEU A 90 1.21 -6.99 -0.69
C LEU A 90 0.64 -8.22 -1.39
N GLY A 91 1.47 -8.91 -2.20
CA GLY A 91 1.07 -10.09 -2.95
C GLY A 91 0.60 -11.23 -2.06
N LEU A 92 1.26 -11.47 -0.92
CA LEU A 92 0.83 -12.45 0.06
C LEU A 92 -0.56 -12.10 0.64
N ALA A 93 -0.81 -10.83 0.97
CA ALA A 93 -2.11 -10.39 1.48
C ALA A 93 -3.20 -10.53 0.41
N PHE A 94 -2.93 -10.10 -0.84
CA PHE A 94 -3.87 -10.27 -1.94
C PHE A 94 -4.14 -11.74 -2.25
N GLN A 95 -3.11 -12.61 -2.21
CA GLN A 95 -3.29 -14.06 -2.39
C GLN A 95 -4.28 -14.62 -1.35
N LYS A 96 -4.10 -14.27 -0.07
CA LYS A 96 -4.98 -14.71 1.02
C LYS A 96 -6.41 -14.21 0.86
N ASN A 97 -6.61 -13.00 0.35
CA ASN A 97 -7.92 -12.41 0.10
C ASN A 97 -8.55 -12.86 -1.25
N GLY A 98 -7.85 -13.62 -2.08
CA GLY A 98 -8.30 -13.99 -3.43
C GLY A 98 -8.32 -12.79 -4.40
N GLY A 99 -7.39 -11.86 -4.20
CA GLY A 99 -7.22 -10.63 -4.99
C GLY A 99 -6.02 -10.67 -5.93
N LYS A 100 -5.71 -9.50 -6.50
CA LYS A 100 -4.61 -9.27 -7.44
C LYS A 100 -3.92 -7.93 -7.18
N LEU A 101 -2.64 -7.85 -7.52
CA LEU A 101 -1.82 -6.64 -7.46
C LEU A 101 -1.28 -6.30 -8.84
N ILE A 102 -1.39 -5.05 -9.27
CA ILE A 102 -0.59 -4.49 -10.36
C ILE A 102 0.55 -3.70 -9.73
N THR A 103 1.79 -3.89 -10.18
CA THR A 103 2.93 -3.12 -9.72
C THR A 103 3.68 -2.49 -10.89
N LEU A 104 4.08 -1.22 -10.73
CA LEU A 104 4.69 -0.41 -11.79
C LEU A 104 6.14 -0.10 -11.44
N GLU A 105 7.05 -0.41 -12.35
CA GLU A 105 8.48 -0.10 -12.24
C GLU A 105 8.97 0.54 -13.54
N ILE A 106 9.72 1.64 -13.42
CA ILE A 106 10.27 2.35 -14.58
C ILE A 106 11.58 1.71 -15.07
N GLU A 107 12.35 1.10 -14.16
CA GLU A 107 13.66 0.52 -14.47
C GLU A 107 13.52 -0.97 -14.85
N PRO A 108 13.77 -1.34 -16.13
CA PRO A 108 13.55 -2.72 -16.60
C PRO A 108 14.36 -3.78 -15.84
N LYS A 109 15.57 -3.42 -15.38
CA LYS A 109 16.44 -4.35 -14.65
C LYS A 109 15.84 -4.68 -13.26
N ARG A 110 15.31 -3.68 -12.56
CA ARG A 110 14.65 -3.88 -11.27
C ARG A 110 13.35 -4.65 -11.42
N ALA A 111 12.54 -4.31 -12.43
CA ALA A 111 11.31 -5.03 -12.72
C ALA A 111 11.57 -6.52 -13.01
N LYS A 112 12.63 -6.85 -13.77
CA LYS A 112 13.00 -8.24 -14.04
C LYS A 112 13.37 -8.97 -12.75
N GLU A 113 14.16 -8.34 -11.88
CA GLU A 113 14.53 -8.91 -10.58
C GLU A 113 13.30 -9.14 -9.70
N ALA A 114 12.38 -8.17 -9.65
CA ALA A 114 11.13 -8.32 -8.92
C ALA A 114 10.29 -9.50 -9.46
N GLN A 115 10.16 -9.63 -10.77
CA GLN A 115 9.45 -10.74 -11.40
C GLN A 115 10.06 -12.11 -11.04
N GLU A 116 11.39 -12.22 -11.00
CA GLU A 116 12.10 -13.43 -10.55
C GLU A 116 11.79 -13.72 -9.07
N ASN A 117 11.74 -12.69 -8.22
CA ASN A 117 11.38 -12.83 -6.82
C ASN A 117 9.90 -13.23 -6.64
N PHE A 118 8.97 -12.65 -7.40
CA PHE A 118 7.55 -13.02 -7.36
C PHE A 118 7.33 -14.46 -7.80
N LYS A 119 8.04 -14.91 -8.85
CA LYS A 119 7.99 -16.31 -9.31
C LYS A 119 8.53 -17.27 -8.25
N ARG A 120 9.65 -16.95 -7.60
CA ARG A 120 10.21 -17.78 -6.50
C ARG A 120 9.28 -17.86 -5.30
N ALA A 121 8.49 -16.81 -5.07
CA ALA A 121 7.50 -16.73 -4.01
C ALA A 121 6.14 -17.37 -4.37
N GLY A 122 5.97 -17.90 -5.58
CA GLY A 122 4.68 -18.44 -6.06
C GLY A 122 3.59 -17.37 -6.19
N LEU A 123 3.98 -16.11 -6.41
CA LEU A 123 3.08 -14.96 -6.52
C LEU A 123 2.93 -14.41 -7.96
N ASP A 124 3.55 -15.02 -8.94
CA ASP A 124 3.50 -14.60 -10.35
C ASP A 124 2.08 -14.65 -10.95
N ASN A 125 1.19 -15.47 -10.39
CA ASN A 125 -0.22 -15.48 -10.74
C ASN A 125 -1.05 -14.41 -9.98
N ILE A 126 -0.49 -13.76 -8.97
CA ILE A 126 -1.16 -12.76 -8.13
C ILE A 126 -0.69 -11.35 -8.49
N ILE A 127 0.58 -11.18 -8.85
CA ILE A 127 1.22 -9.90 -9.11
C ILE A 127 1.49 -9.75 -10.60
N GLU A 128 0.85 -8.75 -11.21
CA GLU A 128 1.13 -8.30 -12.58
C GLU A 128 2.17 -7.18 -12.53
N SER A 129 3.40 -7.45 -12.97
CA SER A 129 4.46 -6.44 -13.05
C SER A 129 4.48 -5.78 -14.42
N ARG A 130 4.37 -4.45 -14.46
CA ARG A 130 4.45 -3.65 -15.69
C ARG A 130 5.66 -2.74 -15.66
N VAL A 131 6.42 -2.75 -16.77
CA VAL A 131 7.60 -1.89 -16.95
C VAL A 131 7.18 -0.64 -17.70
N ASN A 132 6.96 0.45 -16.99
CA ASN A 132 6.62 1.74 -17.59
C ASN A 132 6.75 2.87 -16.56
N ASP A 133 6.81 4.12 -17.06
CA ASP A 133 6.59 5.32 -16.27
C ASP A 133 5.15 5.32 -15.71
N ALA A 134 5.03 5.38 -14.38
CA ALA A 134 3.73 5.33 -13.71
C ALA A 134 2.79 6.47 -14.13
N LEU A 135 3.30 7.67 -14.40
CA LEU A 135 2.50 8.79 -14.89
C LEU A 135 1.85 8.51 -16.27
N LYS A 136 2.48 7.65 -17.07
CA LYS A 136 1.97 7.23 -18.37
C LYS A 136 1.11 5.98 -18.30
N GLU A 137 1.36 5.13 -17.30
CA GLU A 137 0.67 3.84 -17.19
C GLU A 137 -0.64 3.94 -16.42
N ILE A 138 -0.67 4.68 -15.31
CA ILE A 138 -1.88 4.83 -14.47
C ILE A 138 -3.11 5.27 -15.28
N PRO A 139 -3.04 6.25 -16.23
CA PRO A 139 -4.21 6.62 -17.02
C PRO A 139 -4.82 5.48 -17.84
N LYS A 140 -4.01 4.51 -18.26
CA LYS A 140 -4.43 3.37 -19.08
C LYS A 140 -5.03 2.21 -18.26
N LEU A 141 -4.83 2.21 -16.93
CA LEU A 141 -5.37 1.18 -16.06
C LEU A 141 -6.89 1.29 -16.01
N GLU A 142 -7.58 0.18 -16.29
CA GLU A 142 -9.04 0.10 -16.26
C GLU A 142 -9.52 -0.36 -14.88
N GLY A 143 -10.77 0.00 -14.56
CA GLY A 143 -11.44 -0.37 -13.31
C GLY A 143 -10.93 0.41 -12.11
N GLU A 144 -11.51 0.12 -10.95
CA GLU A 144 -11.23 0.80 -9.69
C GLU A 144 -10.35 -0.05 -8.78
N PHE A 145 -9.54 0.63 -7.96
CA PHE A 145 -8.69 0.01 -6.95
C PHE A 145 -9.31 0.17 -5.55
N ASP A 146 -9.10 -0.80 -4.70
CA ASP A 146 -9.44 -0.72 -3.28
C ASP A 146 -8.20 -0.47 -2.39
N PHE A 147 -6.99 -0.71 -2.92
CA PHE A 147 -5.74 -0.44 -2.24
C PHE A 147 -4.69 0.13 -3.19
N VAL A 148 -4.02 1.21 -2.78
CA VAL A 148 -2.87 1.77 -3.52
C VAL A 148 -1.71 2.02 -2.58
N PHE A 149 -0.50 1.62 -3.00
CA PHE A 149 0.76 1.93 -2.34
C PHE A 149 1.68 2.74 -3.24
N ILE A 150 2.17 3.88 -2.74
CA ILE A 150 3.07 4.80 -3.46
C ILE A 150 4.42 4.78 -2.75
N ASP A 151 5.44 4.24 -3.43
CA ASP A 151 6.85 4.30 -2.99
C ASP A 151 7.80 4.44 -4.18
N ALA A 152 7.69 5.56 -4.90
CA ALA A 152 8.48 5.86 -6.10
C ALA A 152 9.23 7.20 -5.95
N TRP A 153 9.37 7.96 -7.05
CA TRP A 153 10.01 9.27 -7.09
C TRP A 153 9.18 10.33 -6.36
N LYS A 154 9.71 10.86 -5.26
CA LYS A 154 8.97 11.71 -4.30
C LYS A 154 8.34 12.97 -4.90
N PRO A 155 9.01 13.73 -5.79
CA PRO A 155 8.41 14.90 -6.44
C PRO A 155 7.14 14.63 -7.24
N ASP A 156 6.92 13.37 -7.69
CA ASP A 156 5.76 12.98 -8.47
C ASP A 156 4.57 12.48 -7.63
N TYR A 157 4.70 12.37 -6.32
CA TYR A 157 3.64 11.84 -5.45
C TYR A 157 2.31 12.60 -5.57
N ILE A 158 2.37 13.92 -5.73
CA ILE A 158 1.16 14.73 -5.96
C ILE A 158 0.49 14.40 -7.30
N GLN A 159 1.27 14.06 -8.33
CA GLN A 159 0.75 13.68 -9.64
C GLN A 159 0.15 12.26 -9.58
N TYR A 160 0.82 11.32 -8.90
CA TYR A 160 0.26 9.99 -8.66
C TYR A 160 -1.08 10.09 -7.93
N LEU A 161 -1.17 10.87 -6.84
CA LEU A 161 -2.42 11.08 -6.11
C LEU A 161 -3.55 11.56 -7.02
N LYS A 162 -3.30 12.57 -7.86
CA LYS A 162 -4.29 13.13 -8.80
C LYS A 162 -4.80 12.07 -9.77
N LEU A 163 -3.90 11.22 -10.30
CA LEU A 163 -4.26 10.18 -11.27
C LEU A 163 -5.03 9.02 -10.63
N ILE A 164 -4.64 8.58 -9.42
CA ILE A 164 -5.23 7.42 -8.78
C ILE A 164 -6.55 7.74 -8.06
N LYS A 165 -6.74 8.97 -7.55
CA LYS A 165 -7.92 9.33 -6.76
C LYS A 165 -9.23 9.01 -7.49
N SER A 166 -9.33 9.32 -8.78
CA SER A 166 -10.50 9.03 -9.61
C SER A 166 -10.70 7.55 -9.93
N LYS A 167 -9.73 6.71 -9.58
CA LYS A 167 -9.74 5.26 -9.79
C LYS A 167 -9.89 4.48 -8.48
N MET A 168 -10.17 5.17 -7.38
CA MET A 168 -10.37 4.54 -6.09
C MET A 168 -11.84 4.20 -5.83
N LYS A 169 -12.09 3.03 -5.26
CA LYS A 169 -13.40 2.69 -4.73
C LYS A 169 -13.69 3.49 -3.44
N PRO A 170 -14.93 3.86 -3.19
CA PRO A 170 -15.35 4.30 -1.85
C PRO A 170 -14.99 3.25 -0.78
N GLY A 171 -14.37 3.67 0.31
CA GLY A 171 -13.83 2.78 1.34
C GLY A 171 -12.47 2.16 1.03
N GLY A 172 -11.91 2.44 -0.15
CA GLY A 172 -10.53 2.06 -0.48
C GLY A 172 -9.50 2.92 0.25
N VAL A 173 -8.23 2.52 0.19
CA VAL A 173 -7.13 3.20 0.88
C VAL A 173 -5.98 3.54 -0.06
N ILE A 174 -5.47 4.75 0.06
CA ILE A 174 -4.22 5.22 -0.58
C ILE A 174 -3.17 5.30 0.52
N THR A 175 -2.07 4.56 0.36
CA THR A 175 -0.93 4.57 1.27
C THR A 175 0.30 5.14 0.56
N ALA A 176 1.17 5.84 1.31
CA ALA A 176 2.43 6.35 0.75
C ALA A 176 3.56 6.28 1.78
N HIS A 177 4.74 5.88 1.32
CA HIS A 177 5.92 5.70 2.15
C HIS A 177 6.80 6.96 2.24
N ASN A 178 7.72 7.00 3.21
CA ASN A 178 8.68 8.08 3.47
C ASN A 178 8.06 9.43 3.86
N VAL A 179 6.85 9.45 4.41
CA VAL A 179 6.12 10.69 4.69
C VAL A 179 6.68 11.50 5.87
N LEU A 180 7.53 10.90 6.73
CA LEU A 180 8.19 11.57 7.85
C LEU A 180 9.57 12.14 7.51
N ASN A 181 10.23 11.62 6.48
CA ASN A 181 11.61 11.99 6.12
C ASN A 181 11.78 12.54 4.70
N ALA A 182 10.71 12.79 3.96
CA ALA A 182 10.74 13.16 2.55
C ALA A 182 11.10 14.62 2.25
N GLY A 183 11.28 15.45 3.27
CA GLY A 183 11.68 16.84 3.11
C GLY A 183 10.67 17.69 2.32
N ARG A 184 11.17 18.62 1.49
CA ARG A 184 10.32 19.56 0.73
C ARG A 184 9.57 18.91 -0.44
N ASP A 185 10.11 17.83 -0.98
CA ASP A 185 9.62 17.22 -2.23
C ASP A 185 8.22 16.61 -2.12
N MET A 186 7.74 16.39 -0.89
CA MET A 186 6.41 15.81 -0.63
C MET A 186 5.42 16.78 0.02
N GLN A 187 5.76 18.06 0.19
CA GLN A 187 4.88 18.99 0.92
C GLN A 187 3.52 19.15 0.24
N ASP A 188 3.49 19.25 -1.11
CA ASP A 188 2.24 19.38 -1.85
C ASP A 188 1.37 18.13 -1.72
N PHE A 189 1.98 16.94 -1.77
CA PHE A 189 1.30 15.68 -1.53
C PHE A 189 0.74 15.61 -0.10
N LEU A 190 1.57 15.91 0.91
CA LEU A 190 1.16 15.87 2.32
C LEU A 190 0.05 16.88 2.63
N ASN A 191 0.11 18.07 2.05
CA ASN A 191 -0.97 19.04 2.16
C ASN A 191 -2.25 18.54 1.49
N ALA A 192 -2.14 17.99 0.26
CA ALA A 192 -3.29 17.48 -0.47
C ALA A 192 -4.02 16.37 0.31
N ILE A 193 -3.31 15.34 0.79
CA ILE A 193 -3.96 14.23 1.53
C ILE A 193 -4.56 14.65 2.87
N LYS A 194 -4.04 15.72 3.50
CA LYS A 194 -4.55 16.23 4.79
C LYS A 194 -5.76 17.13 4.64
N THR A 195 -5.87 17.87 3.53
CA THR A 195 -6.93 18.87 3.31
C THR A 195 -8.03 18.38 2.39
N ASP A 196 -7.85 17.25 1.72
CA ASP A 196 -8.84 16.69 0.80
C ASP A 196 -10.12 16.27 1.56
N PRO A 197 -11.29 16.85 1.22
CA PRO A 197 -12.55 16.55 1.90
C PRO A 197 -13.02 15.10 1.73
N ASP A 198 -12.56 14.41 0.67
CA ASP A 198 -12.94 13.02 0.36
C ASP A 198 -12.01 12.00 1.03
N LEU A 199 -10.95 12.45 1.67
CA LEU A 199 -10.00 11.57 2.34
C LEU A 199 -10.07 11.71 3.87
N GLU A 200 -9.87 10.58 4.56
CA GLU A 200 -9.56 10.55 5.99
C GLU A 200 -8.15 10.03 6.15
N THR A 201 -7.21 10.92 6.50
CA THR A 201 -5.76 10.64 6.49
C THR A 201 -5.19 10.56 7.89
N LYS A 202 -4.37 9.53 8.13
CA LYS A 202 -3.50 9.38 9.30
C LYS A 202 -2.07 9.14 8.85
N ILE A 203 -1.10 9.65 9.63
CA ILE A 203 0.31 9.31 9.46
C ILE A 203 0.66 8.28 10.53
N ILE A 204 1.11 7.11 10.10
CA ILE A 204 1.51 6.01 10.97
C ILE A 204 3.03 6.00 11.09
N ASN A 205 3.52 6.11 12.30
CA ASN A 205 4.94 6.02 12.61
C ASN A 205 5.31 4.56 12.95
N SER A 206 5.18 3.69 11.95
CA SER A 206 5.56 2.27 12.03
C SER A 206 7.07 2.08 11.90
N SER A 207 7.75 3.06 11.30
CA SER A 207 9.20 3.15 11.14
C SER A 207 9.66 4.61 11.10
N TYR A 208 10.98 4.84 11.01
CA TYR A 208 11.55 6.18 10.84
C TYR A 208 11.09 6.88 9.55
N SER A 209 10.66 6.13 8.55
CA SER A 209 10.17 6.65 7.26
C SER A 209 8.71 7.11 7.32
N GLY A 210 7.89 6.42 8.09
CA GLY A 210 6.46 6.64 8.23
C GLY A 210 5.65 6.31 6.98
N VAL A 211 4.37 5.95 7.19
CA VAL A 211 3.41 5.65 6.14
C VAL A 211 2.18 6.55 6.31
N SER A 212 1.75 7.24 5.25
CA SER A 212 0.42 7.85 5.25
C SER A 212 -0.62 6.80 4.87
N VAL A 213 -1.75 6.83 5.56
CA VAL A 213 -2.92 5.97 5.31
C VAL A 213 -4.11 6.89 5.12
N SER A 214 -4.62 6.97 3.89
CA SER A 214 -5.69 7.87 3.47
C SER A 214 -6.87 7.05 2.97
N PHE A 215 -7.91 6.89 3.79
CA PHE A 215 -9.13 6.21 3.39
C PHE A 215 -10.01 7.11 2.54
N VAL A 216 -10.51 6.60 1.42
CA VAL A 216 -11.51 7.28 0.58
C VAL A 216 -12.87 7.18 1.28
N LYS A 217 -13.48 8.32 1.59
CA LYS A 217 -14.78 8.36 2.24
C LYS A 217 -15.86 7.72 1.39
N ILE A 218 -16.72 6.97 2.03
CA ILE A 218 -17.95 6.48 1.40
C ILE A 218 -18.89 7.68 1.29
N GLY A 219 -19.27 8.05 0.07
CA GLY A 219 -20.19 9.15 -0.19
C GLY A 219 -21.48 9.05 0.65
N LYS A 220 -22.04 10.22 0.95
CA LYS A 220 -23.31 10.31 1.70
C LYS A 220 -24.48 9.78 0.89
#